data_7336838525b9348453297c02eb4b6b7d
#
_entry.id   7336838525b9348453297c02eb4b6b7d
#
_cell.length_a   1.000
_cell.length_b   1.000
_cell.length_c   1.000
_cell.angle_alpha   90.00
_cell.angle_beta   90.00
_cell.angle_gamma   90.00
#
_symmetry.space_group_name_H-M   'P 1'
#
loop_
_entity.id
_entity.type
_entity.pdbx_description
1 polymer ?
#
loop_
_entity_poly.entity_id
_entity_poly.type
_entity_poly.pdbx_seq_one_letter_code
_entity_poly.pdbx_strand_id
1 'polypeptide(L)'
;MKFSVLALAAAASLGLAFTTHRPAPMHPTETAANPGTVYDYTVKTIDGKVVKLSKYKGKKLLIVNTASKCGFTPQYKELEELSKKYAGKVTVLGFPSNSFNQELASNEEVAAFCEKNYGVTFPLFDTAPVKGDDAQPLYKFLADKSKNGAVGEAPNWNFCKYLVDEKGHVVAFYPSKVKPSDPELVAAITK
;
A
#
# COMPACT_ATOMS: atom_id res chain seq x y z
N MET A 1 -30.82 35.53 -93.89
CA MET A 1 -30.94 34.70 -92.67
C MET A 1 -29.59 34.67 -92.05
N LYS A 2 -29.38 35.37 -90.94
CA LYS A 2 -28.04 35.46 -90.29
C LYS A 2 -28.13 34.77 -88.98
N PHE A 3 -27.30 33.73 -88.76
CA PHE A 3 -27.16 33.05 -87.51
C PHE A 3 -25.87 33.54 -86.81
N SER A 4 -26.05 34.24 -85.71
CA SER A 4 -24.94 34.60 -84.79
C SER A 4 -24.70 33.50 -83.86
N VAL A 5 -23.42 33.06 -83.81
CA VAL A 5 -22.93 32.07 -82.85
C VAL A 5 -22.33 32.85 -81.69
N LEU A 6 -22.87 32.65 -80.51
CA LEU A 6 -22.40 33.22 -79.25
C LEU A 6 -21.42 32.22 -78.61
N ALA A 7 -20.18 32.65 -78.47
CA ALA A 7 -19.16 31.81 -77.79
C ALA A 7 -19.25 32.08 -76.28
N LEU A 8 -19.43 30.99 -75.50
CA LEU A 8 -19.47 31.04 -74.07
C LEU A 8 -18.03 30.67 -73.53
N ALA A 9 -17.39 31.65 -72.94
CA ALA A 9 -16.12 31.43 -72.25
C ALA A 9 -16.35 30.88 -70.85
N ALA A 10 -15.92 29.68 -70.60
CA ALA A 10 -15.92 29.06 -69.26
C ALA A 10 -14.67 29.48 -68.49
N ALA A 11 -14.81 30.25 -67.45
CA ALA A 11 -13.72 30.54 -66.49
C ALA A 11 -13.66 29.43 -65.41
N ALA A 12 -12.57 28.67 -65.44
CA ALA A 12 -12.27 27.68 -64.44
C ALA A 12 -11.61 28.37 -63.21
N SER A 13 -12.35 28.51 -62.13
CA SER A 13 -11.83 28.96 -60.85
C SER A 13 -11.20 27.80 -60.08
N LEU A 14 -9.86 27.82 -59.97
CA LEU A 14 -9.10 26.88 -59.13
C LEU A 14 -9.30 27.27 -57.66
N GLY A 15 -10.16 26.56 -56.97
CA GLY A 15 -10.34 26.71 -55.51
C GLY A 15 -9.21 26.01 -54.77
N LEU A 16 -8.31 26.80 -54.16
CA LEU A 16 -7.35 26.27 -53.18
C LEU A 16 -8.10 25.88 -51.91
N ALA A 17 -8.28 24.59 -51.67
CA ALA A 17 -8.80 24.08 -50.39
C ALA A 17 -7.70 24.19 -49.33
N PHE A 18 -7.75 25.16 -48.46
CA PHE A 18 -6.97 25.21 -47.23
C PHE A 18 -7.53 24.18 -46.28
N THR A 19 -6.89 23.02 -46.16
CA THR A 19 -7.14 22.05 -45.09
C THR A 19 -6.61 22.65 -43.79
N THR A 20 -7.51 23.22 -42.98
CA THR A 20 -7.17 23.63 -41.63
C THR A 20 -6.93 22.36 -40.80
N HIS A 21 -5.66 22.02 -40.58
CA HIS A 21 -5.26 20.97 -39.69
C HIS A 21 -5.58 21.43 -38.25
N ARG A 22 -6.72 20.97 -37.74
CA ARG A 22 -7.10 21.21 -36.33
C ARG A 22 -6.19 20.33 -35.46
N PRO A 23 -5.32 20.89 -34.60
CA PRO A 23 -4.52 20.07 -33.71
C PRO A 23 -5.45 19.24 -32.81
N ALA A 24 -5.17 17.94 -32.70
CA ALA A 24 -5.90 17.05 -31.82
C ALA A 24 -5.84 17.62 -30.39
N PRO A 25 -6.94 17.50 -29.60
CA PRO A 25 -6.90 17.93 -28.20
C PRO A 25 -5.79 17.15 -27.48
N MET A 26 -4.78 17.87 -26.99
CA MET A 26 -3.79 17.29 -26.09
C MET A 26 -4.56 16.85 -24.83
N HIS A 27 -4.68 15.55 -24.65
CA HIS A 27 -5.08 15.00 -23.37
C HIS A 27 -4.07 15.48 -22.35
N PRO A 28 -4.50 16.04 -21.20
CA PRO A 28 -3.56 16.32 -20.13
C PRO A 28 -2.83 15.01 -19.82
N THR A 29 -1.52 15.03 -19.96
CA THR A 29 -0.69 13.96 -19.42
C THR A 29 -1.02 13.91 -17.94
N GLU A 30 -1.74 12.87 -17.51
CA GLU A 30 -2.02 12.60 -16.11
C GLU A 30 -0.65 12.48 -15.47
N THR A 31 -0.23 13.53 -14.79
CA THR A 31 1.02 13.52 -13.99
C THR A 31 0.82 12.40 -13.01
N ALA A 32 1.60 11.31 -13.14
CA ALA A 32 1.57 10.21 -12.20
C ALA A 32 1.69 10.82 -10.81
N ALA A 33 0.58 10.80 -10.06
CA ALA A 33 0.57 11.32 -8.70
C ALA A 33 1.68 10.58 -7.94
N ASN A 34 2.56 11.31 -7.25
CA ASN A 34 3.55 10.69 -6.40
C ASN A 34 2.85 9.66 -5.49
N PRO A 35 3.30 8.41 -5.45
CA PRO A 35 2.68 7.42 -4.59
C PRO A 35 2.65 7.94 -3.16
N GLY A 36 1.50 7.76 -2.48
CA GLY A 36 1.34 8.13 -1.07
C GLY A 36 2.30 7.35 -0.18
N THR A 37 2.41 7.77 1.06
CA THR A 37 3.27 7.09 2.06
C THR A 37 2.45 6.60 3.24
N VAL A 38 2.95 5.61 3.97
CA VAL A 38 2.33 5.19 5.24
C VAL A 38 2.36 6.30 6.30
N TYR A 39 3.21 7.30 6.14
CA TYR A 39 3.33 8.42 7.08
C TYR A 39 2.14 9.39 7.06
N ASP A 40 1.29 9.29 6.05
CA ASP A 40 0.05 10.07 5.94
C ASP A 40 -1.06 9.52 6.84
N TYR A 41 -0.84 8.34 7.44
CA TYR A 41 -1.84 7.64 8.24
C TYR A 41 -1.64 7.85 9.74
N THR A 42 -2.80 7.93 10.41
CA THR A 42 -2.92 7.97 11.86
C THR A 42 -3.62 6.69 12.32
N VAL A 43 -3.09 6.05 13.34
CA VAL A 43 -3.59 4.79 13.90
C VAL A 43 -3.73 4.90 15.42
N LYS A 44 -4.49 3.99 16.05
CA LYS A 44 -4.51 3.86 17.50
C LYS A 44 -3.59 2.73 17.92
N THR A 45 -2.84 2.94 18.99
CA THR A 45 -2.11 1.87 19.68
C THR A 45 -3.08 0.96 20.43
N ILE A 46 -2.63 -0.23 20.82
CA ILE A 46 -3.45 -1.21 21.54
C ILE A 46 -3.96 -0.68 22.87
N ASP A 47 -3.28 0.31 23.48
CA ASP A 47 -3.69 1.05 24.68
C ASP A 47 -4.54 2.31 24.37
N GLY A 48 -5.01 2.46 23.12
CA GLY A 48 -5.96 3.49 22.70
C GLY A 48 -5.38 4.85 22.34
N LYS A 49 -4.05 5.05 22.40
CA LYS A 49 -3.40 6.32 22.05
C LYS A 49 -3.37 6.55 20.55
N VAL A 50 -3.68 7.75 20.09
CA VAL A 50 -3.63 8.15 18.69
C VAL A 50 -2.20 8.51 18.30
N VAL A 51 -1.70 7.89 17.20
CA VAL A 51 -0.32 8.03 16.75
C VAL A 51 -0.26 8.21 15.24
N LYS A 52 0.51 9.21 14.78
CA LYS A 52 0.88 9.32 13.36
C LYS A 52 2.03 8.37 13.04
N LEU A 53 1.92 7.60 11.95
CA LEU A 53 3.00 6.71 11.53
C LEU A 53 4.28 7.44 11.13
N SER A 54 4.20 8.75 10.84
CA SER A 54 5.37 9.61 10.60
C SER A 54 6.35 9.66 11.77
N LYS A 55 5.97 9.26 12.99
CA LYS A 55 6.90 9.15 14.12
C LYS A 55 7.98 8.08 13.92
N TYR A 56 7.76 7.15 12.99
CA TYR A 56 8.70 6.08 12.67
C TYR A 56 9.61 6.39 11.47
N LYS A 57 9.61 7.62 10.95
CA LYS A 57 10.47 8.04 9.84
C LYS A 57 11.94 7.71 10.09
N GLY A 58 12.66 7.37 9.01
CA GLY A 58 14.10 7.11 9.04
C GLY A 58 14.48 5.67 9.37
N LYS A 59 13.50 4.79 9.56
CA LYS A 59 13.69 3.34 9.67
C LYS A 59 12.72 2.63 8.73
N LYS A 60 13.11 1.48 8.23
CA LYS A 60 12.16 0.59 7.55
C LYS A 60 11.05 0.17 8.52
N LEU A 61 9.86 -0.08 8.00
CA LEU A 61 8.76 -0.63 8.79
C LEU A 61 8.40 -2.01 8.27
N LEU A 62 8.17 -2.96 9.18
CA LEU A 62 7.56 -4.24 8.88
C LEU A 62 6.16 -4.24 9.50
N ILE A 63 5.15 -3.98 8.68
CA ILE A 63 3.75 -3.91 9.07
C ILE A 63 3.15 -5.31 8.94
N VAL A 64 2.64 -5.88 10.04
CA VAL A 64 2.18 -7.27 10.11
C VAL A 64 0.77 -7.33 10.67
N ASN A 65 -0.17 -7.97 9.97
CA ASN A 65 -1.46 -8.28 10.56
C ASN A 65 -1.36 -9.58 11.39
N THR A 66 -1.73 -9.51 12.64
CA THR A 66 -1.51 -10.58 13.62
C THR A 66 -2.81 -11.18 14.16
N ALA A 67 -2.72 -12.35 14.79
CA ALA A 67 -3.82 -12.96 15.50
C ALA A 67 -3.31 -13.95 16.57
N SER A 68 -4.07 -14.09 17.67
CA SER A 68 -3.69 -14.89 18.85
C SER A 68 -4.03 -16.38 18.73
N LYS A 69 -4.95 -16.78 17.83
CA LYS A 69 -5.49 -18.15 17.70
C LYS A 69 -5.20 -18.77 16.33
N CYS A 70 -4.11 -18.38 15.68
CA CYS A 70 -3.73 -18.81 14.35
C CYS A 70 -2.60 -19.85 14.39
N GLY A 71 -2.54 -20.75 13.42
CA GLY A 71 -1.40 -21.67 13.27
C GLY A 71 -0.06 -20.95 13.05
N PHE A 72 -0.08 -19.69 12.59
CA PHE A 72 1.10 -18.84 12.44
C PHE A 72 1.43 -17.98 13.67
N THR A 73 0.65 -18.03 14.75
CA THR A 73 0.88 -17.27 16.00
C THR A 73 2.30 -17.43 16.57
N PRO A 74 2.98 -18.60 16.44
CA PRO A 74 4.38 -18.73 16.86
C PRO A 74 5.35 -17.75 16.17
N GLN A 75 4.98 -17.13 15.03
CA GLN A 75 5.80 -16.10 14.41
C GLN A 75 5.97 -14.84 15.27
N TYR A 76 5.15 -14.61 16.29
CA TYR A 76 5.40 -13.53 17.26
C TYR A 76 6.80 -13.60 17.88
N LYS A 77 7.27 -14.82 18.21
CA LYS A 77 8.63 -15.01 18.74
C LYS A 77 9.69 -14.53 17.75
N GLU A 78 9.59 -14.97 16.50
CA GLU A 78 10.55 -14.57 15.46
C GLU A 78 10.45 -13.08 15.11
N LEU A 79 9.26 -12.46 15.18
CA LEU A 79 9.06 -11.02 15.01
C LEU A 79 9.74 -10.24 16.13
N GLU A 80 9.65 -10.71 17.38
CA GLU A 80 10.32 -10.09 18.52
C GLU A 80 11.84 -10.21 18.42
N GLU A 81 12.35 -11.39 18.06
CA GLU A 81 13.77 -11.60 17.80
C GLU A 81 14.30 -10.68 16.69
N LEU A 82 13.56 -10.58 15.58
CA LEU A 82 13.88 -9.67 14.46
C LEU A 82 13.87 -8.22 14.90
N SER A 83 12.84 -7.80 15.64
CA SER A 83 12.70 -6.44 16.17
C SER A 83 13.89 -6.04 17.05
N LYS A 84 14.34 -6.93 17.94
CA LYS A 84 15.51 -6.71 18.79
C LYS A 84 16.82 -6.69 18.01
N LYS A 85 17.01 -7.70 17.15
CA LYS A 85 18.25 -7.87 16.39
C LYS A 85 18.52 -6.72 15.41
N TYR A 86 17.48 -6.18 14.82
CA TYR A 86 17.57 -5.12 13.79
C TYR A 86 16.93 -3.78 14.23
N ALA A 87 16.88 -3.51 15.54
CA ALA A 87 16.25 -2.31 16.12
C ALA A 87 16.71 -0.96 15.52
N GLY A 88 17.97 -0.89 15.01
CA GLY A 88 18.49 0.29 14.32
C GLY A 88 18.03 0.44 12.87
N LYS A 89 17.54 -0.65 12.23
CA LYS A 89 17.24 -0.71 10.79
C LYS A 89 15.74 -0.82 10.50
N VAL A 90 15.00 -1.57 11.30
CA VAL A 90 13.57 -1.81 11.10
C VAL A 90 12.79 -1.63 12.40
N THR A 91 11.55 -1.17 12.27
CA THR A 91 10.55 -1.20 13.34
C THR A 91 9.45 -2.15 12.93
N VAL A 92 9.20 -3.19 13.74
CA VAL A 92 8.04 -4.08 13.56
C VAL A 92 6.81 -3.38 14.12
N LEU A 93 5.70 -3.41 13.38
CA LEU A 93 4.41 -2.84 13.77
C LEU A 93 3.34 -3.93 13.66
N GLY A 94 2.80 -4.38 14.79
CA GLY A 94 1.80 -5.44 14.85
C GLY A 94 0.38 -4.86 14.86
N PHE A 95 -0.45 -5.33 13.94
CA PHE A 95 -1.85 -4.94 13.80
C PHE A 95 -2.75 -6.17 14.04
N PRO A 96 -3.20 -6.40 15.28
CA PRO A 96 -4.14 -7.46 15.59
C PRO A 96 -5.42 -7.32 14.78
N SER A 97 -5.96 -8.43 14.29
CA SER A 97 -7.17 -8.41 13.47
C SER A 97 -8.00 -9.67 13.59
N ASN A 98 -9.30 -9.50 13.76
CA ASN A 98 -10.26 -10.60 13.71
C ASN A 98 -10.83 -10.83 12.30
N SER A 99 -10.24 -10.26 11.24
CA SER A 99 -10.71 -10.45 9.87
C SER A 99 -10.73 -11.91 9.40
N PHE A 100 -10.03 -12.80 10.11
CA PHE A 100 -9.98 -14.24 9.84
C PHE A 100 -10.53 -15.08 11.00
N ASN A 101 -11.29 -14.47 11.92
CA ASN A 101 -11.95 -15.10 13.06
C ASN A 101 -10.99 -15.86 14.00
N GLN A 102 -9.76 -15.31 14.18
CA GLN A 102 -8.71 -15.95 14.96
C GLN A 102 -8.05 -14.99 15.97
N GLU A 103 -8.71 -13.88 16.32
CA GLU A 103 -8.22 -12.98 17.35
C GLU A 103 -9.01 -13.11 18.65
N LEU A 104 -8.46 -12.59 19.74
CA LEU A 104 -9.12 -12.47 21.05
C LEU A 104 -10.14 -11.32 21.02
N ALA A 105 -11.01 -11.28 22.04
CA ALA A 105 -12.18 -10.41 22.02
C ALA A 105 -11.84 -8.93 22.31
N SER A 106 -10.78 -8.65 23.08
CA SER A 106 -10.40 -7.29 23.45
C SER A 106 -8.93 -7.00 23.26
N ASN A 107 -8.59 -5.71 23.18
CA ASN A 107 -7.21 -5.25 23.08
C ASN A 107 -6.38 -5.60 24.33
N GLU A 108 -6.99 -5.58 25.51
CA GLU A 108 -6.35 -5.94 26.77
C GLU A 108 -5.95 -7.41 26.78
N GLU A 109 -6.83 -8.28 26.31
CA GLU A 109 -6.55 -9.72 26.16
C GLU A 109 -5.42 -9.97 25.16
N VAL A 110 -5.44 -9.28 24.01
CA VAL A 110 -4.40 -9.38 22.98
C VAL A 110 -3.05 -8.90 23.52
N ALA A 111 -3.00 -7.75 24.17
CA ALA A 111 -1.78 -7.21 24.76
C ALA A 111 -1.18 -8.15 25.79
N ALA A 112 -2.00 -8.62 26.75
CA ALA A 112 -1.58 -9.58 27.77
C ALA A 112 -1.11 -10.91 27.17
N PHE A 113 -1.79 -11.42 26.13
CA PHE A 113 -1.39 -12.62 25.42
C PHE A 113 -0.03 -12.49 24.77
N CYS A 114 0.20 -11.39 24.02
CA CYS A 114 1.45 -11.14 23.32
C CYS A 114 2.63 -10.97 24.29
N GLU A 115 2.45 -10.22 25.36
CA GLU A 115 3.47 -10.03 26.39
C GLU A 115 3.79 -11.33 27.09
N LYS A 116 2.77 -12.01 27.64
CA LYS A 116 2.96 -13.20 28.49
C LYS A 116 3.53 -14.40 27.74
N ASN A 117 3.07 -14.64 26.49
CA ASN A 117 3.43 -15.86 25.77
C ASN A 117 4.65 -15.69 24.85
N TYR A 118 4.91 -14.45 24.37
CA TYR A 118 5.96 -14.21 23.38
C TYR A 118 6.92 -13.08 23.77
N GLY A 119 6.67 -12.38 24.89
CA GLY A 119 7.51 -11.27 25.33
C GLY A 119 7.57 -10.13 24.33
N VAL A 120 6.46 -9.87 23.60
CA VAL A 120 6.37 -8.85 22.56
C VAL A 120 6.61 -7.47 23.15
N THR A 121 7.61 -6.76 22.60
CA THR A 121 7.97 -5.38 22.98
C THR A 121 7.80 -4.38 21.84
N PHE A 122 7.65 -4.86 20.60
CA PHE A 122 7.35 -3.98 19.48
C PHE A 122 5.93 -3.41 19.55
N PRO A 123 5.66 -2.23 18.92
CA PRO A 123 4.35 -1.59 18.95
C PRO A 123 3.22 -2.48 18.44
N LEU A 124 2.17 -2.63 19.25
CA LEU A 124 0.90 -3.21 18.86
C LEU A 124 -0.15 -2.10 18.72
N PHE A 125 -1.04 -2.27 17.75
CA PHE A 125 -2.11 -1.33 17.43
C PHE A 125 -3.48 -1.90 17.77
N ASP A 126 -4.49 -1.02 17.75
CA ASP A 126 -5.90 -1.35 18.00
C ASP A 126 -6.37 -2.46 17.04
N THR A 127 -7.10 -3.41 17.57
CA THR A 127 -7.69 -4.51 16.78
C THR A 127 -8.69 -3.94 15.78
N ALA A 128 -8.40 -4.12 14.49
CA ALA A 128 -9.24 -3.57 13.43
C ALA A 128 -9.25 -4.49 12.19
N PRO A 129 -10.27 -4.36 11.30
CA PRO A 129 -10.28 -5.07 10.03
C PRO A 129 -9.10 -4.71 9.13
N VAL A 130 -8.51 -5.72 8.45
CA VAL A 130 -7.37 -5.57 7.55
C VAL A 130 -7.67 -5.99 6.11
N LYS A 131 -8.90 -6.43 5.82
CA LYS A 131 -9.36 -6.82 4.49
C LYS A 131 -10.81 -6.43 4.25
N GLY A 132 -11.22 -6.43 2.97
CA GLY A 132 -12.59 -6.08 2.55
C GLY A 132 -12.88 -4.58 2.66
N ASP A 133 -14.16 -4.25 2.50
CA ASP A 133 -14.61 -2.85 2.46
C ASP A 133 -14.46 -2.14 3.80
N ASP A 134 -14.48 -2.89 4.90
CA ASP A 134 -14.31 -2.38 6.26
C ASP A 134 -12.84 -2.25 6.69
N ALA A 135 -11.89 -2.65 5.83
CA ALA A 135 -10.47 -2.53 6.16
C ALA A 135 -10.11 -1.11 6.60
N GLN A 136 -9.33 -1.00 7.67
CA GLN A 136 -8.85 0.30 8.15
C GLN A 136 -8.06 1.04 7.04
N PRO A 137 -8.08 2.39 7.02
CA PRO A 137 -7.51 3.19 5.92
C PRO A 137 -6.08 2.83 5.54
N LEU A 138 -5.22 2.53 6.52
CA LEU A 138 -3.85 2.09 6.28
C LEU A 138 -3.81 0.82 5.42
N TYR A 139 -4.62 -0.19 5.75
CA TYR A 139 -4.64 -1.46 5.02
C TYR A 139 -5.27 -1.35 3.64
N LYS A 140 -6.23 -0.43 3.44
CA LYS A 140 -6.74 -0.07 2.10
C LYS A 140 -5.63 0.53 1.22
N PHE A 141 -4.77 1.36 1.80
CA PHE A 141 -3.61 1.91 1.10
C PHE A 141 -2.56 0.85 0.80
N LEU A 142 -2.21 0.02 1.78
CA LEU A 142 -1.19 -1.03 1.63
C LEU A 142 -1.55 -2.05 0.54
N ALA A 143 -2.84 -2.31 0.32
CA ALA A 143 -3.35 -3.27 -0.66
C ALA A 143 -3.67 -2.64 -2.03
N ASP A 144 -3.50 -1.34 -2.21
CA ASP A 144 -3.89 -0.62 -3.43
C ASP A 144 -2.65 -0.09 -4.17
N LYS A 145 -2.23 -0.83 -5.19
CA LYS A 145 -1.07 -0.48 -6.02
C LYS A 145 -1.22 0.89 -6.68
N SER A 146 -2.43 1.32 -6.99
CA SER A 146 -2.67 2.64 -7.60
C SER A 146 -2.32 3.78 -6.65
N LYS A 147 -2.38 3.54 -5.31
CA LYS A 147 -2.09 4.52 -4.27
C LYS A 147 -0.67 4.40 -3.74
N ASN A 148 -0.16 3.17 -3.55
CA ASN A 148 1.17 2.96 -2.97
C ASN A 148 2.29 2.79 -4.00
N GLY A 149 1.96 2.57 -5.27
CA GLY A 149 2.92 2.46 -6.38
C GLY A 149 3.64 1.11 -6.50
N ALA A 150 3.51 0.20 -5.53
CA ALA A 150 4.34 -1.01 -5.45
C ALA A 150 3.53 -2.31 -5.46
N VAL A 151 2.64 -2.51 -4.48
CA VAL A 151 1.95 -3.78 -4.25
C VAL A 151 0.43 -3.63 -4.29
N GLY A 152 -0.27 -4.66 -4.76
CA GLY A 152 -1.74 -4.72 -4.83
C GLY A 152 -2.35 -5.88 -4.02
N GLU A 153 -1.52 -6.59 -3.24
CA GLU A 153 -1.95 -7.75 -2.48
C GLU A 153 -2.52 -7.34 -1.13
N ALA A 154 -3.80 -7.67 -0.91
CA ALA A 154 -4.42 -7.59 0.42
C ALA A 154 -4.03 -8.81 1.28
N PRO A 155 -4.05 -8.70 2.62
CA PRO A 155 -3.85 -9.85 3.48
C PRO A 155 -4.87 -10.95 3.16
N ASN A 156 -4.37 -12.11 2.75
CA ASN A 156 -5.18 -13.31 2.49
C ASN A 156 -5.26 -14.24 3.71
N TRP A 157 -4.43 -14.01 4.72
CA TRP A 157 -4.45 -14.69 6.01
C TRP A 157 -3.76 -13.84 7.09
N ASN A 158 -3.74 -14.33 8.34
CA ASN A 158 -2.97 -13.71 9.41
C ASN A 158 -1.46 -13.83 9.15
N PHE A 159 -0.68 -12.90 9.68
CA PHE A 159 0.77 -12.83 9.54
C PHE A 159 1.27 -12.56 8.11
N CYS A 160 0.48 -11.89 7.25
CA CYS A 160 1.02 -11.22 6.07
C CYS A 160 1.83 -9.99 6.49
N LYS A 161 2.86 -9.66 5.72
CA LYS A 161 3.77 -8.56 6.03
C LYS A 161 3.89 -7.62 4.84
N TYR A 162 3.94 -6.32 5.14
CA TYR A 162 4.35 -5.29 4.19
C TYR A 162 5.66 -4.68 4.66
N LEU A 163 6.65 -4.65 3.79
CA LEU A 163 7.88 -3.92 4.02
C LEU A 163 7.74 -2.51 3.46
N VAL A 164 8.15 -1.55 4.26
CA VAL A 164 8.11 -0.11 3.94
C VAL A 164 9.52 0.44 4.10
N ASP A 165 9.94 1.29 3.17
CA ASP A 165 11.25 1.95 3.22
C ASP A 165 11.31 3.08 4.27
N GLU A 166 12.49 3.68 4.44
CA GLU A 166 12.74 4.76 5.40
C GLU A 166 11.98 6.05 5.06
N LYS A 167 11.48 6.17 3.83
CA LYS A 167 10.69 7.32 3.34
C LYS A 167 9.18 7.09 3.48
N GLY A 168 8.77 5.87 3.84
CA GLY A 168 7.38 5.50 4.02
C GLY A 168 6.70 4.90 2.79
N HIS A 169 7.45 4.57 1.75
CA HIS A 169 6.91 3.88 0.58
C HIS A 169 6.87 2.37 0.81
N VAL A 170 5.76 1.76 0.39
CA VAL A 170 5.63 0.31 0.39
C VAL A 170 6.58 -0.25 -0.67
N VAL A 171 7.38 -1.28 -0.32
CA VAL A 171 8.36 -1.87 -1.24
C VAL A 171 8.13 -3.34 -1.51
N ALA A 172 7.50 -4.08 -0.60
CA ALA A 172 7.22 -5.50 -0.79
C ALA A 172 6.05 -6.00 0.07
N PHE A 173 5.44 -7.08 -0.37
CA PHE A 173 4.46 -7.87 0.37
C PHE A 173 5.00 -9.29 0.55
N TYR A 174 4.83 -9.86 1.74
CA TYR A 174 5.20 -11.22 2.08
C TYR A 174 3.99 -11.96 2.66
N PRO A 175 3.58 -13.10 2.08
CA PRO A 175 2.48 -13.89 2.61
C PRO A 175 2.84 -14.54 3.95
N SER A 176 1.84 -15.06 4.65
CA SER A 176 1.96 -15.68 5.99
C SER A 176 3.05 -16.74 6.10
N LYS A 177 3.29 -17.50 5.01
CA LYS A 177 4.29 -18.59 4.97
C LYS A 177 5.73 -18.10 5.05
N VAL A 178 6.00 -16.86 4.62
CA VAL A 178 7.33 -16.26 4.73
C VAL A 178 7.55 -15.89 6.19
N LYS A 179 8.50 -16.57 6.83
CA LYS A 179 8.83 -16.35 8.24
C LYS A 179 9.61 -15.05 8.45
N PRO A 180 9.55 -14.44 9.64
CA PRO A 180 10.39 -13.29 9.97
C PRO A 180 11.89 -13.56 9.85
N SER A 181 12.32 -14.81 10.06
CA SER A 181 13.70 -15.26 9.90
C SER A 181 14.10 -15.61 8.46
N ASP A 182 13.17 -15.51 7.49
CA ASP A 182 13.45 -15.85 6.09
C ASP A 182 14.60 -15.00 5.53
N PRO A 183 15.61 -15.62 4.87
CA PRO A 183 16.77 -14.92 4.35
C PRO A 183 16.42 -13.79 3.37
N GLU A 184 15.36 -13.94 2.57
CA GLU A 184 14.93 -12.90 1.62
C GLU A 184 14.39 -11.68 2.37
N LEU A 185 13.50 -11.88 3.36
CA LEU A 185 12.97 -10.80 4.19
C LEU A 185 14.08 -10.11 4.98
N VAL A 186 14.98 -10.89 5.60
CA VAL A 186 16.12 -10.35 6.35
C VAL A 186 17.05 -9.54 5.43
N ALA A 187 17.35 -10.03 4.23
CA ALA A 187 18.15 -9.29 3.26
C ALA A 187 17.48 -7.97 2.83
N ALA A 188 16.16 -7.97 2.62
CA ALA A 188 15.42 -6.76 2.27
C ALA A 188 15.41 -5.71 3.41
N ILE A 189 15.42 -6.15 4.67
CA ILE A 189 15.51 -5.27 5.85
C ILE A 189 16.92 -4.69 6.01
N THR A 190 17.96 -5.44 5.68
CA THR A 190 19.36 -5.09 5.99
C THR A 190 20.09 -4.32 4.90
N LYS A 191 19.59 -4.36 3.68
CA LYS A 191 20.07 -3.54 2.56
C LYS A 191 19.78 -2.05 2.81
#